data_28baf3750c5b915b52517be4f8ef9c66
#
_entry.id   28baf3750c5b915b52517be4f8ef9c66
#
_cell.length_a   1.000
_cell.length_b   1.000
_cell.length_c   1.000
_cell.angle_alpha   90.00
_cell.angle_beta   90.00
_cell.angle_gamma   90.00
#
_symmetry.space_group_name_H-M   'P 1'
#
loop_
_entity.id
_entity.type
_entity.pdbx_description
1 polymer ?
#
loop_
_entity_poly.entity_id
_entity_poly.type
_entity_poly.pdbx_seq_one_letter_code
_entity_poly.pdbx_strand_id
1 'polypeptide(L)'
;LRDLGNTVIVVEHDEDIMKAADMIIDIGPEAGTLGGNLVAQGTFEEILKSASLTAKYLNGGLEISVPKKRRTLKNYIEIKGARENNLQNIDVTFPLDVLTVITGVSGSGKSTLVKKILFPAMQKKLENVGEKAGQFTEITGSFSQIKHIEYVDQNPIGRSSRSNPVTYIKAYDDIRELYAREKLSKLRGYQAKHFSFNVDGGRCETCKGEGSINVEMVFMADVELPCETCGGKRFKKEILEVNFEGKNIDDILTMTIDDAIAFFTLLKQNKIMQKLQPLQD
;
A
#
# COMPACT_ATOMS: atom_id res chain seq x y z
N LEU A 1 19.69 20.73 -17.09
CA LEU A 1 19.81 19.65 -18.07
C LEU A 1 19.10 20.00 -19.38
N ARG A 2 17.84 20.45 -19.35
CA ARG A 2 17.06 20.86 -20.54
C ARG A 2 17.80 21.92 -21.36
N ASP A 3 18.29 22.97 -20.73
CA ASP A 3 18.98 24.10 -21.39
C ASP A 3 20.33 23.69 -22.03
N LEU A 4 20.79 22.49 -21.78
CA LEU A 4 21.95 21.89 -22.43
C LEU A 4 21.57 21.06 -23.68
N GLY A 5 20.30 21.14 -24.13
CA GLY A 5 19.81 20.44 -25.31
C GLY A 5 19.34 19.02 -25.06
N ASN A 6 19.12 18.63 -23.79
CA ASN A 6 18.63 17.30 -23.45
C ASN A 6 17.09 17.28 -23.35
N THR A 7 16.49 16.13 -23.68
CA THR A 7 15.11 15.84 -23.30
C THR A 7 15.10 15.33 -21.87
N VAL A 8 14.28 15.97 -21.01
CA VAL A 8 14.13 15.59 -19.60
C VAL A 8 12.70 15.15 -19.38
N ILE A 9 12.50 13.93 -18.91
CA ILE A 9 11.18 13.39 -18.53
C ILE A 9 11.17 13.22 -17.02
N VAL A 10 10.17 13.83 -16.36
CA VAL A 10 9.99 13.76 -14.91
C VAL A 10 8.61 13.19 -14.62
N VAL A 11 8.54 12.22 -13.72
CA VAL A 11 7.27 11.67 -13.22
C VAL A 11 7.01 12.32 -11.87
N GLU A 12 6.08 13.28 -11.86
CA GLU A 12 5.81 14.09 -10.68
C GLU A 12 4.33 14.50 -10.60
N HIS A 13 3.94 14.95 -9.43
CA HIS A 13 2.61 15.46 -9.11
C HIS A 13 2.66 16.82 -8.39
N ASP A 14 3.83 17.42 -8.33
CA ASP A 14 4.04 18.74 -7.74
C ASP A 14 3.61 19.85 -8.71
N GLU A 15 2.79 20.78 -8.22
CA GLU A 15 2.21 21.86 -9.02
C GLU A 15 3.28 22.79 -9.63
N ASP A 16 4.36 23.09 -8.88
CA ASP A 16 5.40 24.00 -9.35
C ASP A 16 6.24 23.36 -10.47
N ILE A 17 6.46 22.03 -10.38
CA ILE A 17 7.12 21.27 -11.45
C ILE A 17 6.24 21.22 -12.69
N MET A 18 4.92 20.99 -12.53
CA MET A 18 3.98 21.00 -13.65
C MET A 18 3.93 22.37 -14.33
N LYS A 19 3.92 23.47 -13.57
CA LYS A 19 3.99 24.83 -14.12
C LYS A 19 5.27 25.13 -14.90
N ALA A 20 6.38 24.53 -14.49
CA ALA A 20 7.68 24.73 -15.13
C ALA A 20 7.91 23.82 -16.35
N ALA A 21 7.05 22.86 -16.59
CA ALA A 21 7.16 21.92 -17.71
C ALA A 21 6.75 22.56 -19.04
N ASP A 22 7.46 22.21 -20.12
CA ASP A 22 7.11 22.60 -21.47
C ASP A 22 5.89 21.83 -21.99
N MET A 23 5.74 20.56 -21.54
CA MET A 23 4.63 19.68 -21.89
C MET A 23 4.28 18.79 -20.70
N ILE A 24 2.99 18.57 -20.49
CA ILE A 24 2.44 17.70 -19.48
C ILE A 24 1.70 16.56 -20.17
N ILE A 25 1.87 15.35 -19.67
CA ILE A 25 1.13 14.13 -20.04
C ILE A 25 0.42 13.66 -18.79
N ASP A 26 -0.92 13.70 -18.79
CA ASP A 26 -1.76 13.33 -17.67
C ASP A 26 -2.36 11.93 -17.90
N ILE A 27 -2.00 10.99 -17.04
CA ILE A 27 -2.41 9.58 -17.13
C ILE A 27 -3.42 9.29 -16.01
N GLY A 28 -4.52 8.65 -16.38
CA GLY A 28 -5.59 8.34 -15.43
C GLY A 28 -6.74 7.53 -16.08
N PRO A 29 -8.03 7.80 -15.71
CA PRO A 29 -8.46 8.78 -14.68
C PRO A 29 -8.18 8.36 -13.25
N GLU A 30 -8.08 7.05 -12.99
CA GLU A 30 -7.85 6.47 -11.67
C GLU A 30 -6.59 5.60 -11.67
N ALA A 31 -6.47 4.69 -10.70
CA ALA A 31 -5.34 3.76 -10.59
C ALA A 31 -5.72 2.33 -11.00
N GLY A 32 -4.72 1.47 -11.20
CA GLY A 32 -4.92 0.05 -11.51
C GLY A 32 -5.68 -0.16 -12.81
N THR A 33 -6.70 -1.00 -12.79
CA THR A 33 -7.52 -1.36 -13.97
C THR A 33 -8.34 -0.20 -14.52
N LEU A 34 -8.60 0.82 -13.73
CA LEU A 34 -9.35 2.02 -14.10
C LEU A 34 -8.43 3.16 -14.58
N GLY A 35 -7.13 2.97 -14.49
CA GLY A 35 -6.11 3.91 -14.94
C GLY A 35 -5.52 3.57 -16.30
N GLY A 36 -4.33 4.08 -16.57
CA GLY A 36 -3.54 3.75 -17.76
C GLY A 36 -3.98 4.41 -19.06
N ASN A 37 -4.97 5.31 -19.02
CA ASN A 37 -5.40 6.05 -20.20
C ASN A 37 -4.73 7.42 -20.27
N LEU A 38 -4.46 7.91 -21.48
CA LEU A 38 -4.09 9.30 -21.69
C LEU A 38 -5.32 10.17 -21.48
N VAL A 39 -5.35 10.93 -20.38
CA VAL A 39 -6.49 11.78 -20.02
C VAL A 39 -6.37 13.17 -20.64
N ALA A 40 -5.17 13.73 -20.62
CA ALA A 40 -4.85 15.01 -21.23
C ALA A 40 -3.37 15.08 -21.61
N GLN A 41 -3.06 15.89 -22.62
CA GLN A 41 -1.69 16.18 -23.03
C GLN A 41 -1.62 17.58 -23.61
N GLY A 42 -0.60 18.34 -23.27
CA GLY A 42 -0.38 19.69 -23.77
C GLY A 42 0.45 20.55 -22.83
N THR A 43 0.49 21.83 -23.12
CA THR A 43 1.09 22.84 -22.24
C THR A 43 0.30 22.97 -20.95
N PHE A 44 0.87 23.62 -19.94
CA PHE A 44 0.17 23.86 -18.68
C PHE A 44 -1.20 24.55 -18.88
N GLU A 45 -1.26 25.56 -19.78
CA GLU A 45 -2.50 26.28 -20.08
C GLU A 45 -3.56 25.41 -20.79
N GLU A 46 -3.14 24.47 -21.61
CA GLU A 46 -4.04 23.50 -22.27
C GLU A 46 -4.58 22.49 -21.26
N ILE A 47 -3.73 22.01 -20.35
CA ILE A 47 -4.14 21.12 -19.27
C ILE A 47 -5.20 21.77 -18.38
N LEU A 48 -5.03 23.04 -18.00
CA LEU A 48 -6.01 23.76 -17.17
C LEU A 48 -7.43 23.80 -17.77
N LYS A 49 -7.54 23.69 -19.09
CA LYS A 49 -8.81 23.69 -19.81
C LYS A 49 -9.41 22.29 -19.98
N SER A 50 -8.64 21.25 -19.65
CA SER A 50 -9.11 19.87 -19.78
C SER A 50 -10.12 19.49 -18.69
N ALA A 51 -10.83 18.40 -18.88
CA ALA A 51 -11.77 17.87 -17.89
C ALA A 51 -11.12 16.95 -16.84
N SER A 52 -9.78 16.83 -16.86
CA SER A 52 -9.05 15.92 -15.99
C SER A 52 -9.18 16.31 -14.52
N LEU A 53 -8.96 15.33 -13.63
CA LEU A 53 -8.92 15.57 -12.18
C LEU A 53 -7.78 16.53 -11.83
N THR A 54 -6.62 16.35 -12.46
CA THR A 54 -5.45 17.21 -12.33
C THR A 54 -5.80 18.67 -12.67
N ALA A 55 -6.47 18.91 -13.79
CA ALA A 55 -6.91 20.25 -14.18
C ALA A 55 -7.86 20.89 -13.17
N LYS A 56 -8.79 20.11 -12.59
CA LYS A 56 -9.74 20.62 -11.59
C LYS A 56 -9.04 21.12 -10.31
N TYR A 57 -7.95 20.47 -9.90
CA TYR A 57 -7.15 20.96 -8.77
C TYR A 57 -6.29 22.15 -9.16
N LEU A 58 -5.62 22.10 -10.30
CA LEU A 58 -4.73 23.19 -10.76
C LEU A 58 -5.47 24.50 -11.05
N ASN A 59 -6.71 24.45 -11.52
CA ASN A 59 -7.52 25.64 -11.80
C ASN A 59 -8.40 26.11 -10.62
N GLY A 60 -8.29 25.43 -9.45
CA GLY A 60 -9.07 25.76 -8.26
C GLY A 60 -10.53 25.29 -8.28
N GLY A 61 -10.93 24.50 -9.28
CA GLY A 61 -12.28 23.89 -9.32
C GLY A 61 -12.51 22.83 -8.24
N LEU A 62 -11.41 22.24 -7.77
CA LEU A 62 -11.36 21.38 -6.59
C LEU A 62 -10.25 21.85 -5.66
N GLU A 63 -10.52 21.84 -4.37
CA GLU A 63 -9.52 22.18 -3.35
C GLU A 63 -9.74 21.35 -2.07
N ILE A 64 -8.65 21.12 -1.35
CA ILE A 64 -8.74 20.61 0.03
C ILE A 64 -9.03 21.80 0.94
N SER A 65 -10.27 21.91 1.38
CA SER A 65 -10.73 23.07 2.15
C SER A 65 -9.96 23.21 3.47
N VAL A 66 -9.46 24.42 3.72
CA VAL A 66 -8.84 24.75 5.01
C VAL A 66 -9.95 24.97 6.05
N PRO A 67 -9.97 24.23 7.17
CA PRO A 67 -10.99 24.40 8.18
C PRO A 67 -10.95 25.81 8.79
N LYS A 68 -12.10 26.47 8.82
CA LYS A 68 -12.25 27.82 9.38
C LYS A 68 -11.93 27.88 10.87
N LYS A 69 -12.07 26.76 11.58
CA LYS A 69 -11.81 26.67 13.03
C LYS A 69 -10.92 25.46 13.34
N ARG A 70 -9.82 25.69 14.03
CA ARG A 70 -8.93 24.63 14.50
C ARG A 70 -9.42 24.05 15.83
N ARG A 71 -9.12 22.77 16.08
CA ARG A 71 -9.40 22.13 17.37
C ARG A 71 -8.55 22.74 18.46
N THR A 72 -9.10 22.81 19.69
CA THR A 72 -8.36 23.28 20.86
C THR A 72 -7.46 22.16 21.36
N LEU A 73 -6.18 22.46 21.54
CA LEU A 73 -5.19 21.53 22.06
C LEU A 73 -5.36 21.41 23.57
N LYS A 74 -5.75 20.24 24.07
CA LYS A 74 -5.93 19.99 25.51
C LYS A 74 -4.93 18.99 26.07
N ASN A 75 -4.68 17.93 25.30
CA ASN A 75 -3.84 16.81 25.69
C ASN A 75 -2.67 16.69 24.73
N TYR A 76 -1.54 16.23 25.21
CA TYR A 76 -0.34 16.11 24.40
C TYR A 76 0.60 15.02 24.93
N ILE A 77 1.52 14.61 24.08
CA ILE A 77 2.74 13.89 24.42
C ILE A 77 3.90 14.83 24.17
N GLU A 78 4.83 14.91 25.08
CA GLU A 78 6.04 15.72 24.97
C GLU A 78 7.28 14.84 25.02
N ILE A 79 8.18 15.02 24.08
CA ILE A 79 9.51 14.42 24.10
C ILE A 79 10.50 15.55 24.36
N LYS A 80 11.34 15.37 25.38
CA LYS A 80 12.39 16.32 25.74
C LYS A 80 13.76 15.76 25.41
N GLY A 81 14.64 16.63 24.95
CA GLY A 81 16.02 16.33 24.70
C GLY A 81 16.24 15.29 23.59
N ALA A 82 15.45 15.32 22.52
CA ALA A 82 15.62 14.45 21.38
C ALA A 82 16.94 14.76 20.65
N ARG A 83 17.86 13.77 20.61
CA ARG A 83 19.24 13.96 20.11
C ARG A 83 19.76 12.80 19.29
N GLU A 84 18.87 11.98 18.74
CA GLU A 84 19.24 10.90 17.85
C GLU A 84 19.64 11.43 16.46
N ASN A 85 20.68 10.89 15.88
CA ASN A 85 21.26 11.29 14.59
C ASN A 85 21.60 12.81 14.57
N ASN A 86 20.90 13.57 13.70
CA ASN A 86 21.12 15.00 13.51
C ASN A 86 20.20 15.90 14.37
N LEU A 87 19.41 15.33 15.27
CA LEU A 87 18.56 16.12 16.18
C LEU A 87 19.41 16.80 17.24
N GLN A 88 19.20 18.10 17.44
CA GLN A 88 20.02 18.98 18.27
C GLN A 88 19.43 19.18 19.68
N ASN A 89 19.16 18.07 20.41
CA ASN A 89 18.61 18.11 21.76
C ASN A 89 17.31 18.93 21.85
N ILE A 90 16.37 18.65 20.94
CA ILE A 90 15.14 19.43 20.82
C ILE A 90 14.02 18.87 21.70
N ASP A 91 13.15 19.78 22.16
CA ASP A 91 11.92 19.46 22.84
C ASP A 91 10.75 19.60 21.86
N VAL A 92 9.88 18.59 21.81
CA VAL A 92 8.78 18.57 20.84
C VAL A 92 7.49 18.08 21.52
N THR A 93 6.42 18.84 21.32
CA THR A 93 5.07 18.53 21.79
C THR A 93 4.21 18.01 20.66
N PHE A 94 3.58 16.86 20.84
CA PHE A 94 2.64 16.24 19.94
C PHE A 94 1.23 16.32 20.52
N PRO A 95 0.40 17.23 20.06
CA PRO A 95 -0.97 17.34 20.53
C PRO A 95 -1.79 16.10 20.13
N LEU A 96 -2.69 15.68 21.01
CA LEU A 96 -3.61 14.57 20.76
C LEU A 96 -4.93 15.05 20.16
N ASP A 97 -5.70 14.13 19.58
CA ASP A 97 -7.02 14.36 18.95
C ASP A 97 -7.01 15.35 17.78
N VAL A 98 -5.84 15.57 17.18
CA VAL A 98 -5.65 16.48 16.03
C VAL A 98 -4.76 15.86 14.97
N LEU A 99 -4.83 16.39 13.74
CA LEU A 99 -3.85 16.12 12.69
C LEU A 99 -2.62 17.01 12.94
N THR A 100 -1.48 16.39 13.20
CA THR A 100 -0.18 17.06 13.32
C THR A 100 0.68 16.75 12.12
N VAL A 101 1.21 17.78 11.47
CA VAL A 101 2.11 17.64 10.32
C VAL A 101 3.52 18.06 10.72
N ILE A 102 4.50 17.19 10.45
CA ILE A 102 5.93 17.46 10.70
C ILE A 102 6.57 17.77 9.34
N THR A 103 7.04 19.00 9.18
CA THR A 103 7.60 19.52 7.94
C THR A 103 9.10 19.82 8.05
N GLY A 104 9.74 20.09 6.93
CA GLY A 104 11.16 20.45 6.83
C GLY A 104 11.80 19.84 5.59
N VAL A 105 12.98 20.33 5.22
CA VAL A 105 13.74 19.84 4.06
C VAL A 105 14.13 18.35 4.21
N SER A 106 14.45 17.70 3.09
CA SER A 106 14.94 16.32 3.14
C SER A 106 16.20 16.24 4.01
N GLY A 107 16.29 15.17 4.85
CA GLY A 107 17.42 15.00 5.76
C GLY A 107 17.35 15.84 7.06
N SER A 108 16.33 16.68 7.28
CA SER A 108 16.23 17.53 8.49
C SER A 108 15.96 16.79 9.80
N GLY A 109 15.72 15.47 9.78
CA GLY A 109 15.50 14.68 11.00
C GLY A 109 14.03 14.33 11.29
N LYS A 110 13.08 14.66 10.40
CA LYS A 110 11.64 14.34 10.56
C LYS A 110 11.39 12.85 10.86
N SER A 111 11.93 11.97 10.02
CA SER A 111 11.81 10.52 10.19
C SER A 111 12.56 10.01 11.42
N THR A 112 13.65 10.65 11.80
CA THR A 112 14.37 10.32 13.03
C THR A 112 13.50 10.61 14.26
N LEU A 113 12.87 11.78 14.31
CA LEU A 113 11.99 12.15 15.41
C LEU A 113 10.80 11.20 15.54
N VAL A 114 10.11 10.88 14.43
CA VAL A 114 8.90 10.06 14.45
C VAL A 114 9.21 8.57 14.55
N LYS A 115 9.99 8.04 13.60
CA LYS A 115 10.21 6.59 13.45
C LYS A 115 11.20 6.05 14.47
N LYS A 116 12.26 6.82 14.82
CA LYS A 116 13.30 6.33 15.72
C LYS A 116 13.10 6.73 17.18
N ILE A 117 12.35 7.78 17.48
CA ILE A 117 12.14 8.23 18.86
C ILE A 117 10.67 8.08 19.26
N LEU A 118 9.75 8.84 18.66
CA LEU A 118 8.36 8.90 19.12
C LEU A 118 7.69 7.52 19.09
N PHE A 119 7.67 6.85 17.94
CA PHE A 119 6.97 5.59 17.79
C PHE A 119 7.49 4.50 18.73
N PRO A 120 8.81 4.18 18.78
CA PRO A 120 9.31 3.15 19.69
C PRO A 120 9.15 3.51 21.16
N ALA A 121 9.32 4.79 21.54
CA ALA A 121 9.11 5.24 22.91
C ALA A 121 7.67 5.06 23.37
N MET A 122 6.71 5.41 22.50
CA MET A 122 5.28 5.25 22.76
C MET A 122 4.88 3.77 22.80
N GLN A 123 5.36 2.96 21.84
CA GLN A 123 5.08 1.53 21.79
C GLN A 123 5.57 0.83 23.08
N LYS A 124 6.77 1.17 23.54
CA LYS A 124 7.29 0.65 24.80
C LYS A 124 6.47 1.12 25.99
N LYS A 125 5.98 2.37 25.99
CA LYS A 125 5.21 2.94 27.09
C LYS A 125 3.80 2.36 27.20
N LEU A 126 3.15 2.09 26.08
CA LEU A 126 1.75 1.63 26.01
C LEU A 126 1.64 0.10 26.02
N GLU A 127 2.50 -0.57 25.29
CA GLU A 127 2.37 -2.00 24.98
C GLU A 127 3.48 -2.85 25.63
N ASN A 128 4.49 -2.21 26.21
CA ASN A 128 5.69 -2.83 26.79
C ASN A 128 6.48 -3.72 25.80
N VAL A 129 6.33 -3.48 24.51
CA VAL A 129 7.02 -4.15 23.38
C VAL A 129 7.67 -3.10 22.48
N GLY A 130 8.42 -3.54 21.49
CA GLY A 130 8.99 -2.69 20.45
C GLY A 130 10.51 -2.60 20.50
N GLU A 131 11.06 -1.91 19.50
CA GLU A 131 12.50 -1.67 19.38
C GLU A 131 12.97 -0.64 20.42
N LYS A 132 14.29 -0.60 20.64
CA LYS A 132 14.90 0.43 21.48
C LYS A 132 14.71 1.79 20.83
N ALA A 133 14.09 2.72 21.54
CA ALA A 133 13.97 4.09 21.10
C ALA A 133 15.34 4.77 20.98
N GLY A 134 15.47 5.69 20.03
CA GLY A 134 16.64 6.55 19.88
C GLY A 134 16.86 7.45 21.10
N GLN A 135 17.88 8.28 21.06
CA GLN A 135 18.32 9.07 22.21
C GLN A 135 17.38 10.26 22.47
N PHE A 136 16.82 10.31 23.68
CA PHE A 136 16.06 11.43 24.22
C PHE A 136 16.18 11.43 25.75
N THR A 137 15.76 12.49 26.41
CA THR A 137 15.86 12.60 27.89
C THR A 137 14.65 11.97 28.57
N GLU A 138 13.45 12.40 28.19
CA GLU A 138 12.21 11.88 28.78
C GLU A 138 11.03 12.03 27.83
N ILE A 139 9.99 11.23 28.06
CA ILE A 139 8.69 11.34 27.39
C ILE A 139 7.60 11.49 28.46
N THR A 140 6.80 12.54 28.33
CA THR A 140 5.73 12.89 29.27
C THR A 140 4.41 13.13 28.54
N GLY A 141 3.31 13.24 29.29
CA GLY A 141 2.01 13.63 28.74
C GLY A 141 0.84 12.73 29.08
N SER A 142 -0.20 12.81 28.29
CA SER A 142 -1.53 12.23 28.55
C SER A 142 -1.68 10.78 28.06
N PHE A 143 -0.80 9.87 28.48
CA PHE A 143 -0.76 8.47 28.01
C PHE A 143 -2.06 7.69 28.27
N SER A 144 -2.77 8.00 29.34
CA SER A 144 -4.00 7.28 29.72
C SER A 144 -5.12 7.38 28.66
N GLN A 145 -5.01 8.31 27.75
CA GLN A 145 -5.99 8.51 26.67
C GLN A 145 -5.64 7.73 25.40
N ILE A 146 -4.44 7.18 25.32
CA ILE A 146 -3.93 6.46 24.14
C ILE A 146 -4.01 4.98 24.43
N LYS A 147 -4.82 4.26 23.66
CA LYS A 147 -4.98 2.81 23.80
C LYS A 147 -3.95 2.04 22.98
N HIS A 148 -3.61 2.55 21.80
CA HIS A 148 -2.76 1.88 20.84
C HIS A 148 -2.04 2.90 19.98
N ILE A 149 -0.90 2.51 19.40
CA ILE A 149 -0.15 3.32 18.43
C ILE A 149 0.20 2.48 17.21
N GLU A 150 -0.03 3.03 16.05
CA GLU A 150 0.35 2.39 14.78
C GLU A 150 1.28 3.30 13.97
N TYR A 151 2.19 2.67 13.26
CA TYR A 151 3.07 3.32 12.31
C TYR A 151 2.75 2.82 10.91
N VAL A 152 2.27 3.72 10.06
CA VAL A 152 1.99 3.42 8.65
C VAL A 152 3.07 4.06 7.80
N ASP A 153 3.71 3.29 6.94
CA ASP A 153 4.72 3.77 6.01
C ASP A 153 4.36 3.40 4.56
N GLN A 154 5.21 3.79 3.63
CA GLN A 154 5.01 3.53 2.20
C GLN A 154 5.53 2.15 1.76
N ASN A 155 6.00 1.33 2.68
CA ASN A 155 6.46 0.00 2.35
C ASN A 155 5.26 -0.89 1.95
N PRO A 156 5.44 -1.78 0.98
CA PRO A 156 4.40 -2.73 0.62
C PRO A 156 4.07 -3.64 1.81
N ILE A 157 2.82 -4.13 1.84
CA ILE A 157 2.35 -5.07 2.86
C ILE A 157 3.15 -6.37 2.75
N GLY A 158 4.11 -6.54 3.69
CA GLY A 158 5.01 -7.68 3.70
C GLY A 158 6.26 -7.50 2.83
N ARG A 159 7.27 -8.33 3.10
CA ARG A 159 8.63 -8.22 2.52
C ARG A 159 8.87 -9.16 1.33
N SER A 160 7.89 -9.93 0.92
CA SER A 160 8.04 -10.91 -0.17
C SER A 160 7.00 -10.70 -1.26
N SER A 161 7.34 -11.09 -2.47
CA SER A 161 6.45 -11.15 -3.64
C SER A 161 5.16 -11.96 -3.41
N ARG A 162 5.14 -12.79 -2.35
CA ARG A 162 3.99 -13.59 -1.92
C ARG A 162 3.04 -12.87 -0.95
N SER A 163 3.43 -11.69 -0.50
CA SER A 163 2.58 -10.88 0.37
C SER A 163 1.52 -10.21 -0.48
N ASN A 164 0.25 -10.44 -0.15
CA ASN A 164 -0.87 -9.77 -0.81
C ASN A 164 -1.98 -9.45 0.18
N PRO A 165 -2.87 -8.51 -0.16
CA PRO A 165 -3.94 -8.06 0.73
C PRO A 165 -4.82 -9.19 1.24
N VAL A 166 -5.22 -10.15 0.39
CA VAL A 166 -6.13 -11.24 0.76
C VAL A 166 -5.55 -12.16 1.84
N THR A 167 -4.21 -12.33 1.84
CA THR A 167 -3.51 -13.09 2.89
C THR A 167 -3.42 -12.28 4.17
N TYR A 168 -3.14 -10.99 4.07
CA TYR A 168 -3.02 -10.09 5.22
C TYR A 168 -4.30 -10.03 6.04
N ILE A 169 -5.46 -9.86 5.40
CA ILE A 169 -6.78 -9.84 6.06
C ILE A 169 -7.29 -11.24 6.40
N LYS A 170 -6.52 -12.30 6.14
CA LYS A 170 -6.88 -13.71 6.39
C LYS A 170 -8.16 -14.19 5.67
N ALA A 171 -8.57 -13.52 4.60
CA ALA A 171 -9.68 -13.96 3.75
C ALA A 171 -9.28 -15.19 2.92
N TYR A 172 -7.99 -15.31 2.60
CA TYR A 172 -7.49 -16.40 1.78
C TYR A 172 -7.65 -17.78 2.41
N ASP A 173 -7.64 -17.88 3.73
CA ASP A 173 -7.85 -19.14 4.43
C ASP A 173 -9.25 -19.70 4.16
N ASP A 174 -10.29 -18.88 4.26
CA ASP A 174 -11.66 -19.27 3.97
C ASP A 174 -11.86 -19.59 2.47
N ILE A 175 -11.21 -18.84 1.58
CA ILE A 175 -11.25 -19.11 0.13
C ILE A 175 -10.64 -20.48 -0.17
N ARG A 176 -9.47 -20.80 0.38
CA ARG A 176 -8.83 -22.11 0.19
C ARG A 176 -9.69 -23.27 0.70
N GLU A 177 -10.39 -23.08 1.81
CA GLU A 177 -11.34 -24.08 2.32
C GLU A 177 -12.53 -24.30 1.38
N LEU A 178 -13.04 -23.23 0.74
CA LEU A 178 -14.10 -23.37 -0.26
C LEU A 178 -13.67 -24.30 -1.39
N TYR A 179 -12.51 -24.04 -1.98
CA TYR A 179 -11.98 -24.86 -3.07
C TYR A 179 -11.70 -26.31 -2.64
N ALA A 180 -11.25 -26.53 -1.41
CA ALA A 180 -11.02 -27.87 -0.88
C ALA A 180 -12.32 -28.68 -0.71
N ARG A 181 -13.47 -28.02 -0.59
CA ARG A 181 -14.80 -28.67 -0.46
C ARG A 181 -15.40 -29.04 -1.80
N GLU A 182 -14.88 -28.58 -2.92
CA GLU A 182 -15.37 -28.87 -4.25
C GLU A 182 -15.29 -30.37 -4.59
N LYS A 183 -16.22 -30.85 -5.42
CA LYS A 183 -16.32 -32.27 -5.79
C LYS A 183 -15.02 -32.81 -6.38
N LEU A 184 -14.39 -32.04 -7.30
CA LEU A 184 -13.15 -32.44 -7.94
C LEU A 184 -12.00 -32.49 -6.92
N SER A 185 -11.95 -31.54 -5.97
CA SER A 185 -10.96 -31.53 -4.89
C SER A 185 -11.06 -32.79 -4.02
N LYS A 186 -12.28 -33.16 -3.63
CA LYS A 186 -12.52 -34.38 -2.84
C LYS A 186 -12.12 -35.64 -3.60
N LEU A 187 -12.44 -35.71 -4.89
CA LEU A 187 -12.08 -36.83 -5.75
C LEU A 187 -10.56 -37.01 -5.86
N ARG A 188 -9.81 -35.90 -5.96
CA ARG A 188 -8.36 -35.91 -6.09
C ARG A 188 -7.59 -35.83 -4.76
N GLY A 189 -8.30 -35.82 -3.63
CA GLY A 189 -7.70 -35.70 -2.29
C GLY A 189 -7.06 -34.36 -2.00
N TYR A 190 -7.50 -33.28 -2.67
CA TYR A 190 -6.99 -31.95 -2.44
C TYR A 190 -7.52 -31.35 -1.15
N GLN A 191 -6.64 -30.75 -0.39
CA GLN A 191 -6.91 -30.04 0.87
C GLN A 191 -6.64 -28.53 0.67
N ALA A 192 -7.04 -27.70 1.61
CA ALA A 192 -6.83 -26.26 1.56
C ALA A 192 -5.36 -25.85 1.26
N LYS A 193 -4.38 -26.63 1.71
CA LYS A 193 -2.96 -26.38 1.42
C LYS A 193 -2.61 -26.41 -0.06
N HIS A 194 -3.32 -27.22 -0.89
CA HIS A 194 -3.06 -27.34 -2.32
C HIS A 194 -3.48 -26.06 -3.08
N PHE A 195 -4.37 -25.27 -2.50
CA PHE A 195 -4.79 -23.96 -3.02
C PHE A 195 -3.97 -22.80 -2.44
N SER A 196 -2.80 -23.07 -1.87
CA SER A 196 -1.88 -22.06 -1.36
C SER A 196 -0.70 -21.89 -2.28
N PHE A 197 -0.37 -20.66 -2.63
CA PHE A 197 0.85 -20.32 -3.36
C PHE A 197 2.09 -20.24 -2.45
N ASN A 198 1.90 -20.33 -1.12
CA ASN A 198 2.99 -20.21 -0.13
C ASN A 198 3.60 -21.55 0.29
N VAL A 199 2.89 -22.64 0.13
CA VAL A 199 3.31 -23.98 0.55
C VAL A 199 3.32 -24.96 -0.60
N ASP A 200 4.10 -26.04 -0.47
CA ASP A 200 4.18 -27.08 -1.48
C ASP A 200 2.88 -27.89 -1.57
N GLY A 201 2.66 -28.45 -2.75
CA GLY A 201 1.50 -29.29 -3.03
C GLY A 201 0.76 -28.89 -4.29
N GLY A 202 0.28 -27.63 -4.36
CA GLY A 202 -0.46 -27.15 -5.52
C GLY A 202 0.17 -25.96 -6.23
N ARG A 203 1.16 -25.31 -5.64
CA ARG A 203 1.87 -24.20 -6.28
C ARG A 203 2.74 -24.67 -7.43
N CYS A 204 2.99 -23.79 -8.39
CA CYS A 204 3.95 -24.03 -9.45
C CYS A 204 5.34 -24.26 -8.86
N GLU A 205 6.01 -25.35 -9.26
CA GLU A 205 7.31 -25.71 -8.74
C GLU A 205 8.44 -24.81 -9.26
N THR A 206 8.29 -24.34 -10.51
CA THR A 206 9.29 -23.47 -11.17
C THR A 206 9.41 -22.11 -10.47
N CYS A 207 8.31 -21.38 -10.34
CA CYS A 207 8.30 -20.07 -9.66
C CYS A 207 7.99 -20.17 -8.16
N LYS A 208 7.80 -21.37 -7.64
CA LYS A 208 7.46 -21.62 -6.21
C LYS A 208 6.26 -20.81 -5.72
N GLY A 209 5.31 -20.53 -6.63
CA GLY A 209 4.08 -19.78 -6.32
C GLY A 209 4.19 -18.25 -6.45
N GLU A 210 5.28 -17.73 -6.97
CA GLU A 210 5.44 -16.28 -7.19
C GLU A 210 4.71 -15.79 -8.43
N GLY A 211 4.53 -16.65 -9.42
CA GLY A 211 3.94 -16.29 -10.71
C GLY A 211 4.96 -15.71 -11.69
N SER A 212 6.06 -15.19 -11.19
CA SER A 212 7.14 -14.57 -11.94
C SER A 212 8.49 -15.17 -11.58
N ILE A 213 9.49 -14.88 -12.39
CA ILE A 213 10.89 -15.22 -12.18
C ILE A 213 11.67 -13.91 -12.26
N ASN A 214 12.43 -13.62 -11.19
CA ASN A 214 13.30 -12.46 -11.16
C ASN A 214 14.64 -12.80 -11.80
N VAL A 215 15.04 -12.01 -12.80
CA VAL A 215 16.34 -12.13 -13.47
C VAL A 215 17.23 -11.00 -12.98
N GLU A 216 18.18 -11.35 -12.12
CA GLU A 216 19.13 -10.38 -11.57
C GLU A 216 20.06 -9.88 -12.69
N MET A 217 20.19 -8.56 -12.81
CA MET A 217 21.02 -7.90 -13.82
C MET A 217 22.17 -7.17 -13.13
N VAL A 218 23.40 -7.50 -13.51
CA VAL A 218 24.62 -7.00 -12.85
C VAL A 218 24.80 -5.48 -12.92
N PHE A 219 24.24 -4.80 -13.95
CA PHE A 219 24.40 -3.35 -14.18
C PHE A 219 23.10 -2.59 -14.43
N MET A 220 21.95 -3.25 -14.31
CA MET A 220 20.63 -2.66 -14.53
C MET A 220 19.68 -3.13 -13.43
N ALA A 221 18.49 -2.53 -13.34
CA ALA A 221 17.45 -3.03 -12.46
C ALA A 221 17.06 -4.47 -12.85
N ASP A 222 16.76 -5.31 -11.85
CA ASP A 222 16.29 -6.67 -12.07
C ASP A 222 15.03 -6.67 -12.94
N VAL A 223 14.93 -7.68 -13.80
CA VAL A 223 13.76 -7.85 -14.68
C VAL A 223 12.90 -8.98 -14.16
N GLU A 224 11.63 -8.66 -13.90
CA GLU A 224 10.62 -9.63 -13.50
C GLU A 224 9.87 -10.14 -14.74
N LEU A 225 10.00 -11.45 -15.03
CA LEU A 225 9.34 -12.09 -16.15
C LEU A 225 8.24 -13.04 -15.67
N PRO A 226 7.07 -13.11 -16.34
CA PRO A 226 6.06 -14.12 -16.04
C PRO A 226 6.65 -15.53 -16.15
N CYS A 227 6.33 -16.39 -15.18
CA CYS A 227 6.77 -17.78 -15.20
C CYS A 227 6.13 -18.53 -16.38
N GLU A 228 6.94 -19.00 -17.32
CA GLU A 228 6.48 -19.71 -18.51
C GLU A 228 5.71 -20.99 -18.18
N THR A 229 6.12 -21.72 -17.12
CA THR A 229 5.51 -22.99 -16.71
C THR A 229 4.05 -22.83 -16.30
N CYS A 230 3.72 -21.80 -15.55
CA CYS A 230 2.35 -21.55 -15.07
C CYS A 230 1.67 -20.37 -15.77
N GLY A 231 2.35 -19.67 -16.67
CA GLY A 231 1.81 -18.50 -17.36
C GLY A 231 1.43 -17.36 -16.41
N GLY A 232 2.18 -17.18 -15.33
CA GLY A 232 1.88 -16.18 -14.29
C GLY A 232 0.87 -16.63 -13.22
N LYS A 233 0.19 -17.76 -13.39
CA LYS A 233 -0.95 -18.20 -12.57
C LYS A 233 -0.59 -18.81 -11.22
N ARG A 234 0.67 -18.91 -10.84
CA ARG A 234 1.15 -19.36 -9.53
C ARG A 234 0.92 -20.82 -9.17
N PHE A 235 -0.03 -21.51 -9.79
CA PHE A 235 -0.45 -22.88 -9.46
C PHE A 235 -0.14 -23.89 -10.58
N LYS A 236 -0.16 -25.16 -10.21
CA LYS A 236 -0.14 -26.28 -11.18
C LYS A 236 -1.45 -26.30 -11.97
N LYS A 237 -1.40 -26.80 -13.21
CA LYS A 237 -2.56 -26.86 -14.10
C LYS A 237 -3.71 -27.64 -13.48
N GLU A 238 -3.41 -28.75 -12.81
CA GLU A 238 -4.38 -29.64 -12.18
C GLU A 238 -5.16 -28.95 -11.03
N ILE A 239 -4.54 -27.99 -10.36
CA ILE A 239 -5.20 -27.19 -9.31
C ILE A 239 -6.15 -26.16 -9.94
N LEU A 240 -5.76 -25.59 -11.07
CA LEU A 240 -6.59 -24.62 -11.81
C LEU A 240 -7.82 -25.25 -12.47
N GLU A 241 -7.88 -26.58 -12.59
CA GLU A 241 -9.09 -27.28 -13.06
C GLU A 241 -10.22 -27.27 -12.03
N VAL A 242 -9.91 -27.06 -10.75
CA VAL A 242 -10.92 -26.94 -9.70
C VAL A 242 -11.59 -25.58 -9.80
N ASN A 243 -12.90 -25.60 -10.00
CA ASN A 243 -13.71 -24.40 -10.13
C ASN A 243 -14.74 -24.34 -9.00
N PHE A 244 -14.88 -23.14 -8.43
CA PHE A 244 -15.97 -22.75 -7.55
C PHE A 244 -16.84 -21.75 -8.30
N GLU A 245 -18.10 -22.09 -8.59
CA GLU A 245 -19.04 -21.26 -9.37
C GLU A 245 -18.43 -20.70 -10.67
N GLY A 246 -17.72 -21.58 -11.41
CA GLY A 246 -17.12 -21.24 -12.70
C GLY A 246 -15.79 -20.47 -12.63
N LYS A 247 -15.27 -20.20 -11.45
CA LYS A 247 -14.00 -19.51 -11.23
C LYS A 247 -12.97 -20.42 -10.60
N ASN A 248 -11.76 -20.49 -11.15
CA ASN A 248 -10.64 -21.17 -10.50
C ASN A 248 -9.97 -20.25 -9.48
N ILE A 249 -9.00 -20.78 -8.74
CA ILE A 249 -8.35 -20.03 -7.66
C ILE A 249 -7.56 -18.80 -8.17
N ASP A 250 -6.99 -18.86 -9.38
CA ASP A 250 -6.28 -17.75 -10.00
C ASP A 250 -7.26 -16.65 -10.43
N ASP A 251 -8.42 -17.02 -10.98
CA ASP A 251 -9.47 -16.07 -11.33
C ASP A 251 -9.91 -15.24 -10.12
N ILE A 252 -10.03 -15.87 -8.93
CA ILE A 252 -10.36 -15.16 -7.69
C ILE A 252 -9.23 -14.22 -7.25
N LEU A 253 -7.98 -14.67 -7.36
CA LEU A 253 -6.81 -13.86 -6.94
C LEU A 253 -6.55 -12.67 -7.86
N THR A 254 -7.06 -12.69 -9.09
CA THR A 254 -6.95 -11.61 -10.05
C THR A 254 -8.14 -10.66 -10.07
N MET A 255 -9.21 -10.95 -9.32
CA MET A 255 -10.34 -10.03 -9.16
C MET A 255 -9.92 -8.75 -8.45
N THR A 256 -10.58 -7.65 -8.79
CA THR A 256 -10.57 -6.46 -7.94
C THR A 256 -11.28 -6.76 -6.61
N ILE A 257 -11.05 -5.94 -5.59
CA ILE A 257 -11.75 -6.11 -4.30
C ILE A 257 -13.26 -5.98 -4.49
N ASP A 258 -13.71 -5.02 -5.30
CA ASP A 258 -15.13 -4.81 -5.60
C ASP A 258 -15.76 -6.03 -6.28
N ASP A 259 -15.09 -6.57 -7.30
CA ASP A 259 -15.56 -7.78 -8.00
C ASP A 259 -15.62 -8.98 -7.05
N ALA A 260 -14.62 -9.16 -6.20
CA ALA A 260 -14.58 -10.23 -5.22
C ALA A 260 -15.70 -10.09 -4.18
N ILE A 261 -15.96 -8.89 -3.66
CA ILE A 261 -17.07 -8.62 -2.75
C ILE A 261 -18.40 -8.92 -3.43
N ALA A 262 -18.62 -8.44 -4.65
CA ALA A 262 -19.83 -8.70 -5.42
C ALA A 262 -20.03 -10.21 -5.65
N PHE A 263 -18.99 -10.93 -6.07
CA PHE A 263 -19.01 -12.36 -6.30
C PHE A 263 -19.37 -13.15 -5.02
N PHE A 264 -18.66 -12.90 -3.92
CA PHE A 264 -18.91 -13.62 -2.66
C PHE A 264 -20.21 -13.21 -1.98
N THR A 265 -20.71 -12.00 -2.19
CA THR A 265 -22.04 -11.56 -1.72
C THR A 265 -23.14 -12.35 -2.43
N LEU A 266 -23.08 -12.46 -3.76
CA LEU A 266 -24.04 -13.22 -4.57
C LEU A 266 -24.11 -14.68 -4.11
N LEU A 267 -22.97 -15.26 -3.72
CA LEU A 267 -22.84 -16.65 -3.29
C LEU A 267 -23.02 -16.84 -1.76
N LYS A 268 -23.42 -15.79 -1.05
CA LYS A 268 -23.68 -15.80 0.40
C LYS A 268 -22.48 -16.26 1.24
N GLN A 269 -21.27 -15.96 0.78
CA GLN A 269 -20.04 -16.29 1.51
C GLN A 269 -19.68 -15.18 2.52
N ASN A 270 -20.54 -14.98 3.50
CA ASN A 270 -20.49 -13.84 4.43
C ASN A 270 -19.16 -13.66 5.16
N LYS A 271 -18.48 -14.77 5.52
CA LYS A 271 -17.18 -14.69 6.22
C LYS A 271 -16.09 -14.05 5.35
N ILE A 272 -16.03 -14.42 4.06
CA ILE A 272 -15.06 -13.88 3.12
C ILE A 272 -15.39 -12.42 2.85
N MET A 273 -16.64 -12.11 2.58
CA MET A 273 -17.12 -10.74 2.34
C MET A 273 -16.77 -9.81 3.51
N GLN A 274 -17.07 -10.18 4.76
CA GLN A 274 -16.74 -9.36 5.94
C GLN A 274 -15.25 -9.07 6.10
N LYS A 275 -14.39 -10.00 5.68
CA LYS A 275 -12.94 -9.79 5.70
C LYS A 275 -12.44 -8.91 4.56
N LEU A 276 -13.12 -8.93 3.40
CA LEU A 276 -12.77 -8.08 2.26
C LEU A 276 -13.28 -6.64 2.41
N GLN A 277 -14.41 -6.43 3.10
CA GLN A 277 -15.07 -5.13 3.25
C GLN A 277 -14.13 -3.99 3.68
N PRO A 278 -13.22 -4.15 4.67
CA PRO A 278 -12.28 -3.09 5.05
C PRO A 278 -11.28 -2.66 3.97
N LEU A 279 -11.19 -3.38 2.86
CA LEU A 279 -10.33 -3.01 1.72
C LEU A 279 -11.09 -2.24 0.64
N GLN A 280 -12.42 -2.19 0.71
CA GLN A 280 -13.27 -1.45 -0.21
C GLN A 280 -13.39 0.02 0.22
N ASP A 281 -13.40 0.27 1.54
CA ASP A 281 -13.52 1.59 2.16
C ASP A 281 -12.17 2.34 2.14
#